data_b35053e01fe168b6bcc3e8153ba7dd05
#
_entry.id   b35053e01fe168b6bcc3e8153ba7dd05
#
_cell.length_a   1.000
_cell.length_b   1.000
_cell.length_c   1.000
_cell.angle_alpha   90.00
_cell.angle_beta   90.00
_cell.angle_gamma   90.00
#
_symmetry.space_group_name_H-M   'P 1'
#
loop_
_entity.id
_entity.type
_entity.pdbx_description
1 polymer ?
#
loop_
_entity_poly.entity_id
_entity_poly.type
_entity_poly.pdbx_seq_one_letter_code
_entity_poly.pdbx_strand_id
1 'polypeptide(L)'
;MTNPLREPVSAFVALGANLGDPAPAVQRALTQLGLIEHTRLVSASSLYETAPHEASGPLYVNAVVHLETQLNAVDLLHALQALEQAAGRVRSVQNAPRTLDLDLLFYGEGRIDSAWLTVPHPRWPERAFVLWPLQEVAAQKVSAQMLAAVAYQSIRRLAFKPSGQTSI
;
A
#
# COMPACT_ATOMS: atom_id res chain seq x y z
N MET A 1 1.65 -20.65 -20.91
CA MET A 1 0.26 -20.88 -20.49
C MET A 1 -0.15 -19.75 -19.57
N THR A 2 -1.18 -19.03 -19.97
CA THR A 2 -1.79 -18.04 -19.10
C THR A 2 -2.68 -18.76 -18.09
N ASN A 3 -2.48 -18.47 -16.80
CA ASN A 3 -3.43 -18.95 -15.78
C ASN A 3 -4.84 -18.40 -16.12
N PRO A 4 -5.87 -19.23 -16.00
CA PRO A 4 -7.22 -18.73 -16.24
C PRO A 4 -7.54 -17.60 -15.26
N LEU A 5 -8.21 -16.56 -15.78
CA LEU A 5 -8.68 -15.47 -14.93
C LEU A 5 -9.70 -16.04 -13.94
N ARG A 6 -9.63 -15.58 -12.72
CA ARG A 6 -10.55 -15.94 -11.65
C ARG A 6 -11.60 -14.87 -11.44
N GLU A 7 -12.61 -15.17 -10.65
CA GLU A 7 -13.54 -14.13 -10.21
C GLU A 7 -12.79 -13.02 -9.51
N PRO A 8 -13.22 -11.75 -9.69
CA PRO A 8 -12.56 -10.64 -9.04
C PRO A 8 -12.56 -10.79 -7.52
N VAL A 9 -11.42 -10.50 -6.90
CA VAL A 9 -11.29 -10.44 -5.45
C VAL A 9 -10.80 -9.07 -5.02
N SER A 10 -11.22 -8.66 -3.83
CA SER A 10 -10.71 -7.45 -3.19
C SER A 10 -9.29 -7.69 -2.70
N ALA A 11 -8.38 -6.78 -3.02
CA ALA A 11 -7.02 -6.77 -2.50
C ALA A 11 -6.72 -5.39 -1.94
N PHE A 12 -5.93 -5.34 -0.89
CA PHE A 12 -5.54 -4.07 -0.26
C PHE A 12 -4.02 -3.99 -0.27
N VAL A 13 -3.51 -2.85 -0.73
CA VAL A 13 -2.07 -2.62 -0.87
C VAL A 13 -1.70 -1.36 -0.11
N ALA A 14 -0.65 -1.46 0.72
CA ALA A 14 -0.04 -0.31 1.36
C ALA A 14 1.08 0.23 0.48
N LEU A 15 1.13 1.55 0.35
CA LEU A 15 2.17 2.26 -0.39
C LEU A 15 2.99 3.11 0.58
N GLY A 16 4.29 3.19 0.34
CA GLY A 16 5.16 4.07 1.11
C GLY A 16 6.36 4.52 0.30
N ALA A 17 6.82 5.74 0.55
CA ALA A 17 8.02 6.29 -0.07
C ALA A 17 8.65 7.34 0.85
N ASN A 18 9.99 7.44 0.86
CA ASN A 18 10.68 8.47 1.64
C ASN A 18 11.92 9.04 0.96
N LEU A 19 12.15 8.74 -0.32
CA LEU A 19 13.25 9.27 -1.10
C LEU A 19 12.78 10.24 -2.19
N GLY A 20 13.60 11.21 -2.52
CA GLY A 20 13.32 12.20 -3.54
C GLY A 20 12.08 13.00 -3.17
N ASP A 21 11.06 12.93 -4.01
CA ASP A 21 9.77 13.58 -3.83
C ASP A 21 8.72 12.52 -3.51
N PRO A 22 8.53 12.15 -2.22
CA PRO A 22 7.72 10.98 -1.89
C PRO A 22 6.23 11.13 -2.19
N ALA A 23 5.62 12.30 -2.01
CA ALA A 23 4.19 12.47 -2.30
C ALA A 23 3.86 12.29 -3.79
N PRO A 24 4.56 12.92 -4.75
CA PRO A 24 4.38 12.61 -6.16
C PRO A 24 4.69 11.16 -6.52
N ALA A 25 5.67 10.53 -5.88
CA ALA A 25 6.00 9.12 -6.12
C ALA A 25 4.84 8.20 -5.73
N VAL A 26 4.23 8.43 -4.56
CA VAL A 26 3.06 7.67 -4.11
C VAL A 26 1.87 7.90 -5.05
N GLN A 27 1.66 9.12 -5.50
CA GLN A 27 0.58 9.43 -6.44
C GLN A 27 0.75 8.74 -7.80
N ARG A 28 1.96 8.73 -8.34
CA ARG A 28 2.24 7.99 -9.57
C ARG A 28 1.95 6.51 -9.39
N ALA A 29 2.32 5.96 -8.23
CA ALA A 29 2.05 4.56 -7.91
C ALA A 29 0.56 4.26 -7.83
N LEU A 30 -0.25 5.17 -7.27
CA LEU A 30 -1.72 5.03 -7.26
C LEU A 30 -2.28 4.88 -8.67
N THR A 31 -1.83 5.73 -9.59
CA THR A 31 -2.24 5.65 -11.00
C THR A 31 -1.79 4.32 -11.63
N GLN A 32 -0.55 3.92 -11.40
CA GLN A 32 0.01 2.70 -11.97
C GLN A 32 -0.66 1.44 -11.45
N LEU A 33 -1.07 1.42 -10.19
CA LEU A 33 -1.82 0.30 -9.61
C LEU A 33 -3.14 0.07 -10.33
N GLY A 34 -3.83 1.16 -10.71
CA GLY A 34 -5.06 1.07 -11.48
C GLY A 34 -4.86 0.62 -12.92
N LEU A 35 -3.63 0.61 -13.42
CA LEU A 35 -3.28 0.16 -14.77
C LEU A 35 -2.75 -1.27 -14.82
N ILE A 36 -2.61 -1.94 -13.68
CA ILE A 36 -2.24 -3.37 -13.65
C ILE A 36 -3.30 -4.16 -14.42
N GLU A 37 -2.84 -5.04 -15.31
CA GLU A 37 -3.72 -5.86 -16.14
C GLU A 37 -4.70 -6.66 -15.28
N HIS A 38 -5.96 -6.75 -15.71
CA HIS A 38 -7.04 -7.46 -15.00
C HIS A 38 -7.31 -6.96 -13.59
N THR A 39 -6.97 -5.71 -13.32
CA THR A 39 -7.06 -5.11 -11.99
C THR A 39 -7.68 -3.72 -12.10
N ARG A 40 -8.55 -3.38 -11.16
CA ARG A 40 -9.24 -2.09 -11.10
C ARG A 40 -8.96 -1.43 -9.75
N LEU A 41 -8.65 -0.14 -9.77
CA LEU A 41 -8.57 0.66 -8.56
C LEU A 41 -10.00 1.02 -8.13
N VAL A 42 -10.42 0.54 -6.96
CA VAL A 42 -11.75 0.81 -6.40
C VAL A 42 -11.74 2.11 -5.63
N SER A 43 -10.79 2.28 -4.72
CA SER A 43 -10.64 3.48 -3.91
C SER A 43 -9.22 3.61 -3.38
N ALA A 44 -8.85 4.84 -3.07
CA ALA A 44 -7.55 5.16 -2.49
C ALA A 44 -7.74 6.05 -1.27
N SER A 45 -6.91 5.86 -0.26
CA SER A 45 -6.89 6.72 0.92
C SER A 45 -6.28 8.08 0.61
N SER A 46 -6.40 8.99 1.55
CA SER A 46 -5.55 10.19 1.62
C SER A 46 -4.09 9.78 1.80
N LEU A 47 -3.17 10.69 1.52
CA LEU A 47 -1.77 10.52 1.84
C LEU A 47 -1.49 10.91 3.28
N TYR A 48 -0.60 10.19 3.93
CA TYR A 48 -0.20 10.42 5.32
C TYR A 48 1.31 10.57 5.39
N GLU A 49 1.78 11.43 6.29
CA GLU A 49 3.19 11.62 6.55
C GLU A 49 3.52 11.00 7.91
N THR A 50 4.57 10.16 7.94
CA THR A 50 4.99 9.46 9.15
C THR A 50 6.51 9.54 9.33
N ALA A 51 6.95 9.50 10.61
CA ALA A 51 8.36 9.41 10.91
C ALA A 51 8.89 8.01 10.56
N PRO A 52 10.16 7.90 10.10
CA PRO A 52 10.75 6.59 9.84
C PRO A 52 10.85 5.77 11.13
N HIS A 53 10.42 4.50 11.06
CA HIS A 53 10.49 3.57 12.18
C HIS A 53 11.91 3.02 12.26
N GLU A 54 12.62 3.31 13.37
CA GLU A 54 13.99 2.85 13.62
C GLU A 54 15.01 3.23 12.54
N ALA A 55 14.64 4.08 11.59
CA ALA A 55 15.53 4.56 10.54
C ALA A 55 15.75 6.05 10.71
N SER A 56 16.98 6.51 10.52
CA SER A 56 17.27 7.92 10.31
C SER A 56 16.96 8.26 8.85
N GLY A 57 16.37 9.41 8.60
CA GLY A 57 16.10 9.83 7.24
C GLY A 57 14.82 10.66 7.13
N PRO A 58 14.42 10.98 5.89
CA PRO A 58 13.25 11.81 5.66
C PRO A 58 11.96 11.09 6.05
N LEU A 59 10.91 11.89 6.24
CA LEU A 59 9.58 11.38 6.55
C LEU A 59 9.05 10.53 5.40
N TYR A 60 8.28 9.48 5.76
CA TYR A 60 7.56 8.66 4.79
C TYR A 60 6.25 9.32 4.40
N VAL A 61 5.84 9.12 3.16
CA VAL A 61 4.48 9.34 2.71
C VAL A 61 3.85 7.98 2.45
N ASN A 62 2.69 7.76 3.05
CA ASN A 62 1.99 6.47 3.04
C ASN A 62 0.55 6.62 2.56
N ALA A 63 0.04 5.56 1.95
CA ALA A 63 -1.36 5.44 1.54
C ALA A 63 -1.76 3.97 1.51
N VAL A 64 -3.05 3.70 1.46
CA VAL A 64 -3.59 2.35 1.22
C VAL A 64 -4.61 2.43 0.10
N VAL A 65 -4.62 1.42 -0.77
CA VAL A 65 -5.59 1.30 -1.85
C VAL A 65 -6.40 0.02 -1.72
N HIS A 66 -7.64 0.11 -2.18
CA HIS A 66 -8.50 -1.03 -2.44
C HIS A 66 -8.48 -1.32 -3.94
N LEU A 67 -8.01 -2.48 -4.30
CA LEU A 67 -8.02 -3.00 -5.66
C LEU A 67 -9.06 -4.13 -5.78
N GLU A 68 -9.59 -4.27 -6.97
CA GLU A 68 -10.35 -5.45 -7.37
C GLU A 68 -9.58 -6.11 -8.50
N THR A 69 -9.18 -7.37 -8.33
CA THR A 69 -8.27 -8.04 -9.26
C THR A 69 -8.73 -9.45 -9.60
N GLN A 70 -8.50 -9.84 -10.86
CA GLN A 70 -8.68 -11.20 -11.34
C GLN A 70 -7.37 -11.98 -11.37
N LEU A 71 -6.25 -11.35 -11.00
CA LEU A 71 -4.98 -12.01 -10.85
C LEU A 71 -4.98 -12.86 -9.58
N ASN A 72 -4.25 -13.98 -9.58
CA ASN A 72 -3.98 -14.68 -8.33
C ASN A 72 -2.98 -13.87 -7.48
N ALA A 73 -2.82 -14.26 -6.22
CA ALA A 73 -2.00 -13.48 -5.29
C ALA A 73 -0.53 -13.39 -5.73
N VAL A 74 0.02 -14.45 -6.30
CA VAL A 74 1.42 -14.49 -6.76
C VAL A 74 1.63 -13.55 -7.95
N ASP A 75 0.72 -13.57 -8.92
CA ASP A 75 0.80 -12.69 -10.09
C ASP A 75 0.61 -11.24 -9.70
N LEU A 76 -0.30 -10.96 -8.75
CA LEU A 76 -0.45 -9.62 -8.21
C LEU A 76 0.84 -9.18 -7.50
N LEU A 77 1.44 -10.03 -6.67
CA LEU A 77 2.70 -9.73 -6.00
C LEU A 77 3.80 -9.38 -7.00
N HIS A 78 3.92 -10.17 -8.08
CA HIS A 78 4.91 -9.90 -9.14
C HIS A 78 4.65 -8.56 -9.83
N ALA A 79 3.40 -8.19 -10.06
CA ALA A 79 3.04 -6.89 -10.64
C ALA A 79 3.44 -5.74 -9.69
N LEU A 80 3.21 -5.90 -8.39
CA LEU A 80 3.63 -4.91 -7.39
C LEU A 80 5.16 -4.76 -7.37
N GLN A 81 5.88 -5.87 -7.39
CA GLN A 81 7.35 -5.85 -7.41
C GLN A 81 7.89 -5.19 -8.69
N ALA A 82 7.24 -5.39 -9.82
CA ALA A 82 7.63 -4.73 -11.07
C ALA A 82 7.47 -3.21 -10.97
N LEU A 83 6.42 -2.72 -10.32
CA LEU A 83 6.23 -1.30 -10.09
C LEU A 83 7.29 -0.73 -9.14
N GLU A 84 7.65 -1.46 -8.09
CA GLU A 84 8.74 -1.06 -7.19
C GLU A 84 10.07 -0.93 -7.95
N GLN A 85 10.39 -1.90 -8.80
CA GLN A 85 11.61 -1.88 -9.59
C GLN A 85 11.62 -0.72 -10.60
N ALA A 86 10.50 -0.47 -11.24
CA ALA A 86 10.36 0.64 -12.18
C ALA A 86 10.53 2.00 -11.49
N ALA A 87 10.21 2.09 -10.19
CA ALA A 87 10.41 3.28 -9.37
C ALA A 87 11.85 3.41 -8.84
N GLY A 88 12.74 2.51 -9.19
CA GLY A 88 14.16 2.61 -8.85
C GLY A 88 14.56 1.92 -7.54
N ARG A 89 13.80 0.90 -7.09
CA ARG A 89 14.17 0.15 -5.88
C ARG A 89 15.49 -0.58 -6.07
N VAL A 90 16.46 -0.28 -5.19
CA VAL A 90 17.73 -0.98 -5.11
C VAL A 90 17.73 -1.86 -3.86
N ARG A 91 17.84 -3.18 -4.05
CA ARG A 91 17.77 -4.17 -2.96
C ARG A 91 19.07 -4.37 -2.18
N SER A 92 20.00 -3.42 -2.21
CA SER A 92 21.36 -3.63 -1.72
C SER A 92 21.54 -3.49 -0.21
N VAL A 93 20.62 -2.80 0.50
CA VAL A 93 20.77 -2.55 1.94
C VAL A 93 19.43 -2.70 2.64
N GLN A 94 19.40 -3.50 3.70
CA GLN A 94 18.23 -3.65 4.56
C GLN A 94 17.93 -2.32 5.28
N ASN A 95 16.67 -1.91 5.32
CA ASN A 95 16.19 -0.66 5.91
C ASN A 95 16.75 0.62 5.23
N ALA A 96 17.30 0.52 4.02
CA ALA A 96 17.68 1.70 3.25
C ALA A 96 16.45 2.52 2.85
N PRO A 97 16.57 3.86 2.70
CA PRO A 97 15.50 4.68 2.15
C PRO A 97 15.03 4.14 0.81
N ARG A 98 13.70 4.14 0.58
CA ARG A 98 13.11 3.53 -0.61
C ARG A 98 12.29 4.52 -1.40
N THR A 99 12.47 4.50 -2.72
CA THR A 99 11.68 5.34 -3.64
C THR A 99 10.22 4.93 -3.66
N LEU A 100 9.93 3.64 -3.50
CA LEU A 100 8.56 3.12 -3.44
C LEU A 100 8.56 1.73 -2.80
N ASP A 101 7.63 1.54 -1.88
CA ASP A 101 7.37 0.25 -1.23
C ASP A 101 5.89 -0.09 -1.39
N LEU A 102 5.60 -1.29 -1.86
CA LEU A 102 4.23 -1.77 -2.08
C LEU A 102 4.06 -3.10 -1.35
N ASP A 103 3.20 -3.10 -0.32
CA ASP A 103 2.92 -4.29 0.48
C ASP A 103 1.49 -4.78 0.28
N LEU A 104 1.34 -6.03 -0.13
CA LEU A 104 0.02 -6.67 -0.18
C LEU A 104 -0.44 -6.96 1.25
N LEU A 105 -1.50 -6.27 1.68
CA LEU A 105 -2.06 -6.40 3.04
C LEU A 105 -3.06 -7.53 3.15
N PHE A 106 -4.00 -7.61 2.19
CA PHE A 106 -5.08 -8.57 2.13
C PHE A 106 -5.32 -8.99 0.70
N TYR A 107 -5.67 -10.25 0.53
CA TYR A 107 -6.09 -10.80 -0.76
C TYR A 107 -7.38 -11.60 -0.53
N GLY A 108 -8.53 -10.98 -0.81
CA GLY A 108 -9.84 -11.51 -0.48
C GLY A 108 -9.95 -11.79 1.01
N GLU A 109 -10.65 -12.85 1.36
CA GLU A 109 -10.73 -13.36 2.73
C GLU A 109 -9.70 -14.47 2.97
N GLY A 110 -8.81 -14.69 2.00
CA GLY A 110 -7.84 -15.76 2.01
C GLY A 110 -6.69 -15.55 2.98
N ARG A 111 -6.05 -16.67 3.29
CA ARG A 111 -4.84 -16.69 4.11
C ARG A 111 -3.74 -17.40 3.34
N ILE A 112 -2.60 -16.74 3.21
CA ILE A 112 -1.42 -17.31 2.57
C ILE A 112 -0.26 -17.20 3.56
N ASP A 113 0.44 -18.30 3.77
CA ASP A 113 1.62 -18.33 4.61
C ASP A 113 2.72 -19.11 3.87
N SER A 114 3.56 -18.38 3.15
CA SER A 114 4.64 -18.95 2.35
C SER A 114 5.94 -18.20 2.60
N ALA A 115 7.05 -18.73 2.07
CA ALA A 115 8.37 -18.14 2.26
C ALA A 115 8.48 -16.72 1.67
N TRP A 116 7.65 -16.38 0.67
CA TRP A 116 7.74 -15.11 -0.07
C TRP A 116 6.49 -14.25 -0.03
N LEU A 117 5.40 -14.74 0.58
CA LEU A 117 4.16 -13.96 0.75
C LEU A 117 3.39 -14.45 1.97
N THR A 118 3.06 -13.52 2.86
CA THR A 118 2.17 -13.76 3.99
C THR A 118 1.03 -12.74 3.91
N VAL A 119 -0.19 -13.21 3.76
CA VAL A 119 -1.41 -12.39 3.84
C VAL A 119 -2.44 -13.05 4.74
N PRO A 120 -3.12 -12.32 5.61
CA PRO A 120 -2.92 -10.89 5.87
C PRO A 120 -1.49 -10.57 6.29
N HIS A 121 -1.02 -9.36 5.95
CA HIS A 121 0.32 -8.92 6.34
C HIS A 121 0.48 -9.02 7.86
N PRO A 122 1.53 -9.64 8.39
CA PRO A 122 1.60 -9.98 9.83
C PRO A 122 1.65 -8.75 10.75
N ARG A 123 2.13 -7.60 10.27
CA ARG A 123 2.30 -6.38 11.08
C ARG A 123 1.24 -5.31 10.84
N TRP A 124 0.24 -5.58 10.00
CA TRP A 124 -0.72 -4.54 9.63
C TRP A 124 -1.46 -3.93 10.82
N PRO A 125 -1.83 -4.70 11.88
CA PRO A 125 -2.61 -4.11 13.00
C PRO A 125 -1.76 -3.26 13.94
N GLU A 126 -0.44 -3.29 13.81
CA GLU A 126 0.49 -2.62 14.73
C GLU A 126 1.00 -1.28 14.17
N ARG A 127 0.59 -0.90 12.96
CA ARG A 127 1.17 0.25 12.25
C ARG A 127 0.13 1.32 11.99
N ALA A 128 0.32 2.50 12.59
CA ALA A 128 -0.56 3.64 12.34
C ALA A 128 -0.60 4.01 10.85
N PHE A 129 0.54 3.91 10.14
CA PHE A 129 0.63 4.24 8.72
C PHE A 129 -0.08 3.23 7.81
N VAL A 130 -0.57 2.13 8.35
CA VAL A 130 -1.49 1.20 7.69
C VAL A 130 -2.92 1.45 8.16
N LEU A 131 -3.14 1.54 9.47
CA LEU A 131 -4.50 1.60 10.05
C LEU A 131 -5.26 2.86 9.66
N TRP A 132 -4.63 4.04 9.74
CA TRP A 132 -5.31 5.29 9.40
C TRP A 132 -5.74 5.34 7.93
N PRO A 133 -4.85 5.08 6.95
CA PRO A 133 -5.30 5.03 5.57
C PRO A 133 -6.25 3.85 5.27
N LEU A 134 -6.03 2.69 5.89
CA LEU A 134 -6.91 1.53 5.68
C LEU A 134 -8.35 1.82 6.13
N GLN A 135 -8.53 2.57 7.22
CA GLN A 135 -9.85 2.96 7.71
C GLN A 135 -10.65 3.73 6.64
N GLU A 136 -10.01 4.53 5.82
CA GLU A 136 -10.68 5.30 4.77
C GLU A 136 -11.24 4.40 3.65
N VAL A 137 -10.59 3.29 3.35
CA VAL A 137 -10.96 2.41 2.22
C VAL A 137 -11.63 1.11 2.67
N ALA A 138 -11.51 0.75 3.95
CA ALA A 138 -12.06 -0.48 4.51
C ALA A 138 -12.34 -0.29 6.01
N ALA A 139 -13.29 0.60 6.33
CA ALA A 139 -13.60 0.97 7.71
C ALA A 139 -13.93 -0.26 8.59
N GLN A 140 -14.55 -1.30 8.01
CA GLN A 140 -14.92 -2.50 8.73
C GLN A 140 -13.72 -3.33 9.24
N LYS A 141 -12.53 -3.09 8.71
CA LYS A 141 -11.32 -3.80 9.13
C LYS A 141 -10.60 -3.10 10.30
N VAL A 142 -10.96 -1.87 10.63
CA VAL A 142 -10.25 -1.05 11.61
C VAL A 142 -11.20 -0.61 12.71
N SER A 143 -10.93 -1.03 13.94
CA SER A 143 -11.71 -0.62 15.12
C SER A 143 -11.11 0.60 15.79
N ALA A 144 -11.93 1.31 16.57
CA ALA A 144 -11.44 2.41 17.41
C ALA A 144 -10.36 1.94 18.39
N GLN A 145 -10.49 0.71 18.90
CA GLN A 145 -9.51 0.11 19.81
C GLN A 145 -8.16 -0.10 19.13
N MET A 146 -8.15 -0.53 17.87
CA MET A 146 -6.91 -0.69 17.09
C MET A 146 -6.20 0.65 16.90
N LEU A 147 -6.95 1.70 16.56
CA LEU A 147 -6.39 3.05 16.41
C LEU A 147 -5.83 3.58 17.73
N ALA A 148 -6.53 3.35 18.83
CA ALA A 148 -6.08 3.76 20.16
C ALA A 148 -4.75 3.08 20.53
N ALA A 149 -4.56 1.81 20.16
CA ALA A 149 -3.35 1.04 20.44
C ALA A 149 -2.11 1.59 19.73
N VAL A 150 -2.27 2.31 18.62
CA VAL A 150 -1.16 2.92 17.86
C VAL A 150 -1.11 4.46 18.00
N ALA A 151 -1.85 5.02 18.97
CA ALA A 151 -1.94 6.48 19.17
C ALA A 151 -0.59 7.13 19.50
N TYR A 152 0.38 6.36 20.00
CA TYR A 152 1.74 6.83 20.27
C TYR A 152 2.59 7.03 19.00
N GLN A 153 2.16 6.50 17.88
CA GLN A 153 2.89 6.63 16.62
C GLN A 153 2.49 7.94 15.93
N SER A 154 3.50 8.74 15.57
CA SER A 154 3.27 10.03 14.92
C SER A 154 2.82 9.84 13.48
N ILE A 155 1.69 10.44 13.14
CA ILE A 155 1.13 10.38 11.79
C ILE A 155 0.33 11.65 11.53
N ARG A 156 0.42 12.16 10.30
CA ARG A 156 -0.29 13.36 9.88
C ARG A 156 -0.89 13.16 8.50
N ARG A 157 -2.18 13.42 8.37
CA ARG A 157 -2.86 13.39 7.09
C ARG A 157 -2.45 14.62 6.27
N LEU A 158 -2.02 14.41 5.03
CA LEU A 158 -1.67 15.49 4.13
C LEU A 158 -2.91 16.04 3.43
N ALA A 159 -3.01 17.38 3.35
CA ALA A 159 -4.09 18.06 2.64
C ALA A 159 -3.81 18.09 1.13
N PHE A 160 -3.59 16.92 0.53
CA PHE A 160 -3.22 16.80 -0.87
C PHE A 160 -4.23 15.94 -1.59
N LYS A 161 -4.86 16.50 -2.62
CA LYS A 161 -5.78 15.75 -3.47
C LYS A 161 -5.00 15.08 -4.59
N PRO A 162 -5.22 13.76 -4.85
CA PRO A 162 -4.64 13.12 -6.01
C PRO A 162 -4.99 13.88 -7.28
N SER A 163 -3.99 14.05 -8.17
CA SER A 163 -4.21 14.67 -9.47
C SER A 163 -5.19 13.81 -10.27
N GLY A 164 -6.31 14.42 -10.72
CA GLY A 164 -7.38 13.75 -11.47
C GLY A 164 -8.75 13.85 -10.82
N GLN A 165 -8.88 14.31 -9.60
CA GLN A 165 -10.18 14.68 -9.05
C GLN A 165 -10.44 16.15 -9.35
N THR A 166 -11.15 16.39 -10.44
CA THR A 166 -11.71 17.71 -10.73
C THR A 166 -12.78 17.98 -9.69
N SER A 167 -12.54 18.96 -8.82
CA SER A 167 -13.63 19.50 -8.01
C SER A 167 -14.65 20.13 -8.95
N ILE A 168 -15.83 19.56 -9.00
CA ILE A 168 -16.99 20.22 -9.61
C ILE A 168 -17.58 21.13 -8.52
#